data_7e24eec08f0e78a26156d8650fbda3ef
#
_entry.id   7e24eec08f0e78a26156d8650fbda3ef
#
_cell.length_a   1.000
_cell.length_b   1.000
_cell.length_c   1.000
_cell.angle_alpha   90.00
_cell.angle_beta   90.00
_cell.angle_gamma   90.00
#
_symmetry.space_group_name_H-M   'P 1'
#
loop_
_entity.id
_entity.type
_entity.pdbx_description
1 polymer ?
#
loop_
_entity_poly.entity_id
_entity_poly.type
_entity_poly.pdbx_seq_one_letter_code
_entity_poly.pdbx_strand_id
1 'polypeptide(L)'
;NLKRAASFYINGGYVYDDRYLMDFNYRLDGASMFGTGNKFRNTWSVGVGWNIHKEKFMESNDFFSLLKIRGSVGNPGNQNFSAYQAFSTYKFNGWMTNVFGTGVILNALGNTDLAWQETTNYDIGADLTFWNDRINLTFDYYWKNTDPLLAIITTPGSMGVTSVAMNAGSQKTNGWEATFKISPVYMPSDGINWNISFNAISTRARYADIGDSFSALNESGRNSLVGTTRYYDGGSPTAIWAVRSAGIDPATGKELF
;
A
#
# COMPACT_ATOMS: atom_id res chain seq x y z
N ASN A 1 5.29 -17.52 22.30
CA ASN A 1 5.03 -17.51 20.85
C ASN A 1 6.35 -17.56 20.10
N LEU A 2 6.66 -18.69 19.47
CA LEU A 2 7.86 -18.85 18.65
C LEU A 2 7.51 -18.57 17.19
N LYS A 3 8.05 -17.48 16.65
CA LYS A 3 7.96 -17.17 15.22
C LYS A 3 9.24 -17.62 14.55
N ARG A 4 9.13 -18.31 13.43
CA ARG A 4 10.26 -18.71 12.58
C ARG A 4 10.06 -18.13 11.21
N ALA A 5 11.11 -17.53 10.68
CA ALA A 5 11.13 -16.99 9.31
C ALA A 5 12.46 -17.38 8.66
N ALA A 6 12.44 -17.62 7.38
CA ALA A 6 13.61 -17.82 6.54
C ALA A 6 13.42 -17.06 5.24
N SER A 7 14.47 -16.40 4.78
CA SER A 7 14.44 -15.62 3.54
C SER A 7 15.66 -15.94 2.70
N PHE A 8 15.45 -16.15 1.41
CA PHE A 8 16.48 -16.26 0.40
C PHE A 8 16.31 -15.13 -0.59
N TYR A 9 17.39 -14.47 -0.93
CA TYR A 9 17.34 -13.37 -1.90
C TYR A 9 18.51 -13.45 -2.87
N ILE A 10 18.27 -12.98 -4.08
CA ILE A 10 19.27 -12.76 -5.11
C ILE A 10 19.00 -11.38 -5.71
N ASN A 11 20.06 -10.61 -5.89
CA ASN A 11 20.00 -9.34 -6.57
C ASN A 11 21.13 -9.26 -7.59
N GLY A 12 20.90 -8.53 -8.66
CA GLY A 12 21.88 -8.24 -9.69
C GLY A 12 21.67 -6.88 -10.27
N GLY A 13 22.75 -6.19 -10.59
CA GLY A 13 22.75 -4.91 -11.27
C GLY A 13 23.73 -4.93 -12.41
N TYR A 14 23.37 -4.30 -13.52
CA TYR A 14 24.22 -4.17 -14.68
C TYR A 14 24.18 -2.73 -15.19
N VAL A 15 25.34 -2.19 -15.47
CA VAL A 15 25.52 -0.86 -16.05
C VAL A 15 26.32 -1.01 -17.32
N TYR A 16 25.76 -0.57 -18.43
CA TYR A 16 26.43 -0.55 -19.72
C TYR A 16 26.76 0.88 -20.13
N ASP A 17 28.05 1.15 -20.28
CA ASP A 17 28.63 2.41 -20.77
C ASP A 17 28.14 3.65 -19.98
N ASP A 18 27.88 3.48 -18.68
CA ASP A 18 27.27 4.50 -17.79
C ASP A 18 25.93 5.09 -18.31
N ARG A 19 25.37 4.52 -19.38
CA ARG A 19 24.15 4.99 -20.05
C ARG A 19 22.93 4.17 -19.68
N TYR A 20 23.07 2.85 -19.76
CA TYR A 20 21.95 1.92 -19.54
C TYR A 20 22.16 1.18 -18.25
N LEU A 21 21.18 1.30 -17.38
CA LEU A 21 21.17 0.64 -16.06
C LEU A 21 20.06 -0.39 -16.02
N MET A 22 20.33 -1.52 -15.44
CA MET A 22 19.36 -2.57 -15.19
C MET A 22 19.60 -3.14 -13.81
N ASP A 23 18.54 -3.32 -13.03
CA ASP A 23 18.56 -4.00 -11.75
C ASP A 23 17.47 -5.06 -11.69
N PHE A 24 17.76 -6.11 -10.96
CA PHE A 24 16.87 -7.21 -10.71
C PHE A 24 17.00 -7.66 -9.27
N ASN A 25 15.87 -7.83 -8.61
CA ASN A 25 15.80 -8.38 -7.26
C ASN A 25 14.77 -9.50 -7.22
N TYR A 26 15.12 -10.58 -6.57
CA TYR A 26 14.21 -11.67 -6.27
C TYR A 26 14.43 -12.13 -4.83
N ARG A 27 13.33 -12.32 -4.10
CA ARG A 27 13.37 -12.77 -2.72
C ARG A 27 12.26 -13.77 -2.48
N LEU A 28 12.61 -14.85 -1.80
CA LEU A 28 11.71 -15.88 -1.33
C LEU A 28 11.64 -15.82 0.20
N ASP A 29 10.49 -15.47 0.73
CA ASP A 29 10.23 -15.36 2.15
C ASP A 29 9.36 -16.49 2.64
N GLY A 30 9.78 -17.15 3.72
CA GLY A 30 9.00 -18.16 4.41
C GLY A 30 8.78 -17.79 5.87
N ALA A 31 7.56 -17.97 6.36
CA ALA A 31 7.26 -17.76 7.77
C ALA A 31 6.27 -18.79 8.32
N SER A 32 6.50 -19.18 9.58
CA SER A 32 5.68 -20.18 10.28
C SER A 32 4.28 -19.69 10.65
N MET A 33 4.00 -18.40 10.42
CA MET A 33 2.71 -17.77 10.73
C MET A 33 1.64 -18.03 9.68
N PHE A 34 2.05 -18.48 8.49
CA PHE A 34 1.15 -18.73 7.38
C PHE A 34 0.60 -20.15 7.40
N GLY A 35 -0.62 -20.28 6.88
CA GLY A 35 -1.31 -21.56 6.77
C GLY A 35 -0.49 -22.60 5.99
N THR A 36 -0.87 -23.84 6.11
CA THR A 36 -0.10 -24.98 5.59
C THR A 36 0.13 -24.97 4.08
N GLY A 37 -0.72 -24.24 3.32
CA GLY A 37 -0.65 -24.18 1.85
C GLY A 37 0.31 -23.12 1.27
N ASN A 38 0.55 -22.00 1.97
CA ASN A 38 1.25 -20.84 1.42
C ASN A 38 2.36 -20.32 2.34
N LYS A 39 3.25 -21.22 2.77
CA LYS A 39 4.34 -20.87 3.70
C LYS A 39 5.41 -19.98 3.09
N PHE A 40 5.61 -20.08 1.79
CA PHE A 40 6.63 -19.33 1.06
C PHE A 40 5.98 -18.36 0.10
N ARG A 41 6.56 -17.20 0.00
CA ARG A 41 6.18 -16.17 -0.96
C ARG A 41 7.40 -15.63 -1.68
N ASN A 42 7.25 -15.43 -2.96
CA ASN A 42 8.22 -14.74 -3.79
C ASN A 42 7.84 -13.25 -3.92
N THR A 43 8.85 -12.41 -3.83
CA THR A 43 8.80 -10.99 -4.17
C THR A 43 9.88 -10.72 -5.20
N TRP A 44 9.60 -9.84 -6.14
CA TRP A 44 10.53 -9.55 -7.21
C TRP A 44 10.38 -8.11 -7.68
N SER A 45 11.45 -7.57 -8.23
CA SER A 45 11.43 -6.30 -8.95
C SER A 45 12.45 -6.28 -10.05
N VAL A 46 12.12 -5.56 -11.11
CA VAL A 46 13.02 -5.24 -12.21
C VAL A 46 12.97 -3.74 -12.42
N GLY A 47 14.14 -3.12 -12.50
CA GLY A 47 14.31 -1.71 -12.81
C GLY A 47 15.18 -1.51 -14.02
N VAL A 48 14.89 -0.47 -14.78
CA VAL A 48 15.71 0.00 -15.89
C VAL A 48 15.91 1.50 -15.79
N GLY A 49 17.08 1.96 -16.20
CA GLY A 49 17.42 3.37 -16.21
C GLY A 49 18.21 3.73 -17.47
N TRP A 50 17.95 4.92 -17.96
CA TRP A 50 18.66 5.47 -19.11
C TRP A 50 19.21 6.86 -18.77
N ASN A 51 20.52 6.98 -18.74
CA ASN A 51 21.24 8.23 -18.54
C ASN A 51 21.40 8.96 -19.89
N ILE A 52 20.37 9.69 -20.28
CA ILE A 52 20.31 10.37 -21.59
C ILE A 52 21.44 11.40 -21.73
N HIS A 53 21.80 12.08 -20.63
CA HIS A 53 22.89 13.07 -20.62
C HIS A 53 24.27 12.49 -20.99
N LYS A 54 24.43 11.15 -20.96
CA LYS A 54 25.64 10.44 -21.36
C LYS A 54 25.64 10.02 -22.84
N GLU A 55 24.58 10.29 -23.56
CA GLU A 55 24.49 9.94 -24.98
C GLU A 55 25.31 10.89 -25.85
N LYS A 56 25.87 10.36 -26.95
CA LYS A 56 26.71 11.11 -27.88
C LYS A 56 26.02 12.36 -28.45
N PHE A 57 24.71 12.31 -28.65
CA PHE A 57 23.95 13.46 -29.12
C PHE A 57 23.78 14.57 -28.09
N MET A 58 24.10 14.28 -26.82
CA MET A 58 24.05 15.23 -25.69
C MET A 58 25.45 15.78 -25.30
N GLU A 59 26.53 15.29 -25.92
CA GLU A 59 27.92 15.71 -25.55
C GLU A 59 28.16 17.22 -25.65
N SER A 60 27.46 17.92 -26.55
CA SER A 60 27.56 19.37 -26.70
C SER A 60 26.54 20.16 -25.87
N ASN A 61 25.79 19.49 -25.01
CA ASN A 61 24.75 20.12 -24.22
C ASN A 61 25.22 20.38 -22.79
N ASP A 62 25.65 21.60 -22.51
CA ASP A 62 26.08 22.03 -21.18
C ASP A 62 24.90 22.43 -20.26
N PHE A 63 23.67 22.38 -20.75
CA PHE A 63 22.51 22.81 -19.99
C PHE A 63 22.07 21.77 -18.95
N PHE A 64 22.09 20.48 -19.31
CA PHE A 64 21.71 19.39 -18.42
C PHE A 64 22.93 18.71 -17.84
N SER A 65 23.12 18.81 -16.52
CA SER A 65 24.12 18.03 -15.78
C SER A 65 23.65 16.59 -15.56
N LEU A 66 22.33 16.38 -15.41
CA LEU A 66 21.70 15.07 -15.33
C LEU A 66 20.39 15.09 -16.11
N LEU A 67 20.20 14.10 -16.94
CA LEU A 67 18.94 13.76 -17.57
C LEU A 67 18.84 12.25 -17.58
N LYS A 68 18.02 11.72 -16.67
CA LYS A 68 17.82 10.28 -16.47
C LYS A 68 16.35 9.95 -16.51
N ILE A 69 15.99 8.92 -17.26
CA ILE A 69 14.66 8.29 -17.21
C ILE A 69 14.83 6.93 -16.56
N ARG A 70 13.89 6.55 -15.73
CA ARG A 70 13.87 5.26 -15.05
C ARG A 70 12.48 4.67 -15.10
N GLY A 71 12.43 3.35 -15.06
CA GLY A 71 11.18 2.60 -14.97
C GLY A 71 11.39 1.36 -14.14
N SER A 72 10.39 0.99 -13.37
CA SER A 72 10.43 -0.24 -12.60
C SER A 72 9.09 -0.95 -12.57
N VAL A 73 9.15 -2.26 -12.41
CA VAL A 73 7.99 -3.11 -12.14
C VAL A 73 8.36 -4.12 -11.08
N GLY A 74 7.45 -4.40 -10.18
CA GLY A 74 7.71 -5.40 -9.15
C GLY A 74 6.51 -5.73 -8.30
N ASN A 75 6.63 -6.84 -7.58
CA ASN A 75 5.71 -7.24 -6.54
C ASN A 75 6.46 -7.27 -5.20
N PRO A 76 6.52 -6.16 -4.46
CA PRO A 76 7.27 -6.09 -3.21
C PRO A 76 6.63 -6.92 -2.08
N GLY A 77 5.41 -7.39 -2.28
CA GLY A 77 4.65 -8.11 -1.27
C GLY A 77 4.22 -7.24 -0.09
N ASN A 78 3.21 -7.68 0.63
CA ASN A 78 2.81 -7.08 1.89
C ASN A 78 2.87 -8.15 3.00
N GLN A 79 3.66 -7.90 4.05
CA GLN A 79 3.86 -8.82 5.17
C GLN A 79 3.04 -8.47 6.42
N ASN A 80 2.11 -7.52 6.31
CA ASN A 80 1.31 -7.05 7.45
C ASN A 80 0.17 -8.02 7.80
N PHE A 81 0.51 -9.27 8.12
CA PHE A 81 -0.43 -10.24 8.66
C PHE A 81 -0.29 -10.37 10.16
N SER A 82 -1.41 -10.37 10.85
CA SER A 82 -1.44 -10.80 12.25
C SER A 82 -1.17 -12.31 12.33
N ALA A 83 -0.37 -12.72 13.31
CA ALA A 83 -0.18 -14.12 13.60
C ALA A 83 -1.55 -14.77 13.88
N TYR A 84 -1.76 -15.97 13.29
CA TYR A 84 -2.98 -16.79 13.51
C TYR A 84 -4.24 -16.39 12.74
N GLN A 85 -4.22 -15.48 11.77
CA GLN A 85 -5.41 -15.19 10.96
C GLN A 85 -5.90 -16.40 10.14
N ALA A 86 -4.99 -17.31 9.81
CA ALA A 86 -5.33 -18.56 9.11
C ALA A 86 -5.87 -19.65 10.04
N PHE A 87 -5.81 -19.47 11.38
CA PHE A 87 -6.18 -20.51 12.34
C PHE A 87 -7.29 -20.02 13.26
N SER A 88 -8.26 -20.89 13.52
CA SER A 88 -9.26 -20.62 14.55
C SER A 88 -8.58 -20.61 15.92
N THR A 89 -8.86 -19.61 16.71
CA THR A 89 -8.34 -19.46 18.07
C THR A 89 -9.46 -19.53 19.08
N TYR A 90 -9.16 -20.11 20.22
CA TYR A 90 -10.09 -20.25 21.33
C TYR A 90 -9.53 -19.54 22.57
N LYS A 91 -10.40 -19.04 23.40
CA LYS A 91 -10.03 -18.48 24.71
C LYS A 91 -10.80 -19.14 25.82
N PHE A 92 -10.14 -19.35 26.96
CA PHE A 92 -10.79 -19.77 28.18
C PHE A 92 -11.66 -18.63 28.71
N ASN A 93 -12.89 -18.94 29.05
CA ASN A 93 -13.78 -17.98 29.69
C ASN A 93 -13.93 -18.35 31.17
N GLY A 94 -13.14 -17.69 31.99
CA GLY A 94 -13.15 -17.93 33.46
C GLY A 94 -14.48 -17.66 34.15
N TRP A 95 -15.39 -16.94 33.49
CA TRP A 95 -16.75 -16.69 34.02
C TRP A 95 -17.74 -17.80 33.69
N MET A 96 -17.40 -18.69 32.76
CA MET A 96 -18.23 -19.83 32.36
C MET A 96 -17.63 -21.12 32.89
N THR A 97 -17.90 -21.43 34.14
CA THR A 97 -17.60 -22.73 34.72
C THR A 97 -18.84 -23.60 34.69
N ASN A 98 -18.69 -24.84 34.31
CA ASN A 98 -19.72 -25.86 34.36
C ASN A 98 -19.23 -27.09 35.17
N VAL A 99 -20.04 -28.12 35.24
CA VAL A 99 -19.74 -29.35 35.99
C VAL A 99 -18.45 -30.04 35.51
N PHE A 100 -18.01 -29.74 34.24
CA PHE A 100 -16.82 -30.33 33.63
C PHE A 100 -15.60 -29.41 33.66
N GLY A 101 -15.70 -28.21 34.23
CA GLY A 101 -14.61 -27.26 34.34
C GLY A 101 -14.84 -25.93 33.64
N THR A 102 -13.73 -25.25 33.33
CA THR A 102 -13.76 -23.93 32.68
C THR A 102 -14.17 -24.05 31.21
N GLY A 103 -15.13 -23.25 30.77
CA GLY A 103 -15.57 -23.19 29.39
C GLY A 103 -14.56 -22.55 28.44
N VAL A 104 -14.61 -23.00 27.22
CA VAL A 104 -13.80 -22.46 26.09
C VAL A 104 -14.75 -21.88 25.05
N ILE A 105 -14.47 -20.67 24.60
CA ILE A 105 -15.24 -20.02 23.53
C ILE A 105 -14.36 -19.76 22.31
N LEU A 106 -14.97 -19.78 21.15
CA LEU A 106 -14.31 -19.38 19.91
C LEU A 106 -13.97 -17.88 19.98
N ASN A 107 -12.70 -17.55 19.82
CA ASN A 107 -12.21 -16.19 19.89
C ASN A 107 -12.08 -15.56 18.49
N ALA A 108 -11.60 -16.32 17.53
CA ALA A 108 -11.52 -15.91 16.12
C ALA A 108 -11.66 -17.14 15.24
N LEU A 109 -12.40 -16.99 14.14
CA LEU A 109 -12.52 -17.99 13.10
C LEU A 109 -11.37 -17.80 12.11
N GLY A 110 -10.55 -18.83 11.94
CA GLY A 110 -9.49 -18.86 10.94
C GLY A 110 -10.02 -19.15 9.55
N ASN A 111 -9.39 -18.56 8.57
CA ASN A 111 -9.62 -18.87 7.16
C ASN A 111 -8.36 -19.54 6.58
N THR A 112 -8.46 -20.84 6.31
CA THR A 112 -7.36 -21.66 5.77
C THR A 112 -7.05 -21.30 4.31
N ASP A 113 -8.03 -20.74 3.59
CA ASP A 113 -7.92 -20.38 2.18
C ASP A 113 -7.45 -18.94 1.98
N LEU A 114 -7.07 -18.28 3.10
CA LEU A 114 -6.58 -16.92 3.06
C LEU A 114 -5.31 -16.83 2.22
N ALA A 115 -5.43 -16.13 1.09
CA ALA A 115 -4.31 -15.84 0.21
C ALA A 115 -3.58 -14.55 0.65
N TRP A 116 -2.34 -14.45 0.26
CA TRP A 116 -1.57 -13.24 0.43
C TRP A 116 -2.14 -12.09 -0.40
N GLN A 117 -2.14 -10.92 0.18
CA GLN A 117 -2.39 -9.72 -0.59
C GLN A 117 -1.19 -9.45 -1.50
N GLU A 118 -1.43 -9.45 -2.80
CA GLU A 118 -0.41 -9.17 -3.81
C GLU A 118 -0.56 -7.75 -4.34
N THR A 119 0.56 -7.06 -4.48
CA THR A 119 0.57 -5.72 -5.04
C THR A 119 1.61 -5.66 -6.14
N THR A 120 1.16 -5.50 -7.38
CA THR A 120 2.06 -5.20 -8.49
C THR A 120 2.18 -3.70 -8.63
N ASN A 121 3.41 -3.20 -8.52
CA ASN A 121 3.75 -1.80 -8.68
C ASN A 121 4.41 -1.59 -10.03
N TYR A 122 4.03 -0.53 -10.70
CA TYR A 122 4.71 0.03 -11.87
C TYR A 122 5.07 1.47 -11.54
N ASP A 123 6.27 1.86 -11.93
CA ASP A 123 6.79 3.19 -11.69
C ASP A 123 7.56 3.68 -12.91
N ILE A 124 7.35 4.93 -13.30
CA ILE A 124 8.12 5.64 -14.31
C ILE A 124 8.54 6.97 -13.72
N GLY A 125 9.83 7.25 -13.76
CA GLY A 125 10.38 8.47 -13.20
C GLY A 125 11.38 9.15 -14.11
N ALA A 126 11.60 10.42 -13.85
CA ALA A 126 12.60 11.24 -14.51
C ALA A 126 13.36 12.08 -13.48
N ASP A 127 14.66 12.08 -13.58
CA ASP A 127 15.55 12.90 -12.77
C ASP A 127 16.28 13.89 -13.69
N LEU A 128 16.11 15.17 -13.41
CA LEU A 128 16.71 16.25 -14.17
C LEU A 128 17.53 17.15 -13.25
N THR A 129 18.75 17.47 -13.67
CA THR A 129 19.58 18.47 -13.02
C THR A 129 20.13 19.38 -14.10
N PHE A 130 19.97 20.68 -13.93
CA PHE A 130 20.39 21.66 -14.90
C PHE A 130 20.82 22.97 -14.25
N TRP A 131 21.34 23.90 -15.07
CA TRP A 131 21.84 25.18 -14.66
C TRP A 131 22.97 25.09 -13.62
N ASN A 132 24.04 24.35 -13.96
CA ASN A 132 25.20 24.10 -13.09
C ASN A 132 24.79 23.55 -11.72
N ASP A 133 23.95 22.52 -11.73
CA ASP A 133 23.43 21.78 -10.56
C ASP A 133 22.55 22.60 -9.61
N ARG A 134 22.14 23.80 -10.04
CA ARG A 134 21.30 24.66 -9.20
C ARG A 134 19.84 24.29 -9.19
N ILE A 135 19.35 23.61 -10.22
CA ILE A 135 17.98 23.18 -10.32
C ILE A 135 17.93 21.66 -10.45
N ASN A 136 17.23 21.03 -9.53
CA ASN A 136 16.97 19.60 -9.53
C ASN A 136 15.47 19.36 -9.55
N LEU A 137 15.02 18.56 -10.47
CA LEU A 137 13.63 18.11 -10.61
C LEU A 137 13.60 16.59 -10.65
N THR A 138 12.86 16.00 -9.73
CA THR A 138 12.51 14.58 -9.76
C THR A 138 11.02 14.47 -9.93
N PHE A 139 10.58 13.66 -10.88
CA PHE A 139 9.18 13.38 -11.14
C PHE A 139 8.97 11.89 -11.24
N ASP A 140 7.97 11.37 -10.52
CA ASP A 140 7.55 9.99 -10.54
C ASP A 140 6.07 9.87 -10.80
N TYR A 141 5.70 8.94 -11.65
CA TYR A 141 4.33 8.50 -11.86
C TYR A 141 4.25 7.00 -11.61
N TYR A 142 3.33 6.60 -10.73
CA TYR A 142 3.18 5.21 -10.37
C TYR A 142 1.73 4.74 -10.44
N TRP A 143 1.56 3.45 -10.69
CA TRP A 143 0.29 2.76 -10.53
C TRP A 143 0.52 1.41 -9.85
N LYS A 144 -0.39 1.07 -8.96
CA LYS A 144 -0.35 -0.13 -8.13
C LYS A 144 -1.66 -0.86 -8.28
N ASN A 145 -1.58 -2.16 -8.49
CA ASN A 145 -2.74 -3.04 -8.46
C ASN A 145 -2.55 -4.03 -7.32
N THR A 146 -3.46 -3.98 -6.35
CA THR A 146 -3.47 -4.87 -5.20
C THR A 146 -4.63 -5.85 -5.35
N ASP A 147 -4.30 -7.13 -5.53
CA ASP A 147 -5.27 -8.20 -5.79
C ASP A 147 -4.70 -9.54 -5.29
N PRO A 148 -5.45 -10.31 -4.45
CA PRO A 148 -6.68 -9.89 -3.78
C PRO A 148 -6.45 -8.96 -2.59
N LEU A 149 -7.43 -8.13 -2.25
CA LEU A 149 -7.43 -7.39 -0.99
C LEU A 149 -7.71 -8.33 0.19
N LEU A 150 -7.00 -8.10 1.29
CA LEU A 150 -7.36 -8.68 2.58
C LEU A 150 -8.37 -7.77 3.28
N ALA A 151 -9.53 -8.29 3.58
CA ALA A 151 -10.58 -7.58 4.28
C ALA A 151 -11.04 -8.33 5.51
N ILE A 152 -11.45 -7.57 6.54
CA ILE A 152 -12.10 -8.12 7.72
C ILE A 152 -13.58 -7.85 7.57
N ILE A 153 -14.35 -8.91 7.39
CA ILE A 153 -15.81 -8.83 7.15
C ILE A 153 -16.56 -9.21 8.41
N THR A 154 -17.55 -8.38 8.74
CA THR A 154 -18.45 -8.64 9.87
C THR A 154 -19.32 -9.85 9.57
N THR A 155 -19.41 -10.77 10.53
CA THR A 155 -20.18 -11.99 10.42
C THR A 155 -21.49 -11.90 11.19
N PRO A 156 -22.53 -12.63 10.78
CA PRO A 156 -23.76 -12.77 11.57
C PRO A 156 -23.46 -13.35 12.94
N GLY A 157 -24.19 -12.89 13.97
CA GLY A 157 -23.98 -13.34 15.37
C GLY A 157 -24.15 -14.85 15.57
N SER A 158 -24.88 -15.51 14.66
CA SER A 158 -25.05 -16.98 14.65
C SER A 158 -23.76 -17.76 14.41
N MET A 159 -22.71 -17.12 13.84
CA MET A 159 -21.43 -17.75 13.64
C MET A 159 -20.53 -17.79 14.91
N GLY A 160 -20.96 -17.15 15.99
CA GLY A 160 -20.21 -17.12 17.25
C GLY A 160 -18.95 -16.26 17.24
N VAL A 161 -18.66 -15.60 16.13
CA VAL A 161 -17.56 -14.61 15.98
C VAL A 161 -18.09 -13.35 15.29
N THR A 162 -17.50 -12.22 15.60
CA THR A 162 -17.95 -10.92 15.09
C THR A 162 -17.39 -10.58 13.72
N SER A 163 -16.29 -11.22 13.33
CA SER A 163 -15.62 -10.95 12.06
C SER A 163 -14.74 -12.11 11.61
N VAL A 164 -14.51 -12.18 10.32
CA VAL A 164 -13.59 -13.13 9.68
C VAL A 164 -12.72 -12.40 8.66
N ALA A 165 -11.47 -12.80 8.57
CA ALA A 165 -10.57 -12.30 7.52
C ALA A 165 -10.77 -13.11 6.23
N MET A 166 -10.95 -12.42 5.12
CA MET A 166 -11.06 -13.06 3.80
C MET A 166 -10.48 -12.17 2.69
N ASN A 167 -10.19 -12.77 1.58
CA ASN A 167 -9.79 -12.05 0.39
C ASN A 167 -11.02 -11.65 -0.40
N ALA A 168 -11.16 -10.37 -0.69
CA ALA A 168 -12.31 -9.86 -1.44
C ALA A 168 -11.96 -8.57 -2.16
N GLY A 169 -12.26 -8.54 -3.46
CA GLY A 169 -12.01 -7.39 -4.31
C GLY A 169 -10.55 -7.06 -4.56
N SER A 170 -10.34 -5.98 -5.25
CA SER A 170 -9.04 -5.43 -5.58
C SER A 170 -8.98 -3.92 -5.31
N GLN A 171 -7.77 -3.35 -5.29
CA GLN A 171 -7.57 -1.92 -5.18
C GLN A 171 -6.59 -1.44 -6.25
N LYS A 172 -7.01 -0.46 -7.02
CA LYS A 172 -6.17 0.22 -8.01
C LYS A 172 -5.78 1.58 -7.46
N THR A 173 -4.48 1.84 -7.43
CA THR A 173 -3.94 3.11 -6.94
C THR A 173 -3.04 3.69 -8.02
N ASN A 174 -3.22 4.95 -8.34
CA ASN A 174 -2.32 5.71 -9.19
C ASN A 174 -2.00 7.05 -8.53
N GLY A 175 -0.80 7.54 -8.81
CA GLY A 175 -0.35 8.79 -8.25
C GLY A 175 0.87 9.32 -8.96
N TRP A 176 1.22 10.54 -8.60
CA TRP A 176 2.45 11.17 -9.02
C TRP A 176 3.09 11.91 -7.85
N GLU A 177 4.40 11.99 -7.90
CA GLU A 177 5.23 12.70 -6.94
C GLU A 177 6.18 13.61 -7.71
N ALA A 178 6.36 14.83 -7.24
CA ALA A 178 7.30 15.77 -7.82
C ALA A 178 8.10 16.45 -6.71
N THR A 179 9.40 16.44 -6.87
CA THR A 179 10.33 17.18 -6.00
C THR A 179 11.08 18.19 -6.86
N PHE A 180 10.95 19.44 -6.51
CA PHE A 180 11.67 20.54 -7.14
C PHE A 180 12.60 21.17 -6.11
N LYS A 181 13.89 21.24 -6.43
CA LYS A 181 14.89 21.91 -5.60
C LYS A 181 15.62 22.96 -6.42
N ILE A 182 15.72 24.16 -5.88
CA ILE A 182 16.50 25.24 -6.47
C ILE A 182 17.51 25.77 -5.45
N SER A 183 18.72 26.05 -5.92
CA SER A 183 19.82 26.67 -5.15
C SER A 183 20.14 28.06 -5.70
N PRO A 184 19.37 29.09 -5.29
CA PRO A 184 19.56 30.46 -5.81
C PRO A 184 20.96 31.01 -5.53
N VAL A 185 21.49 30.67 -4.37
CA VAL A 185 22.87 31.00 -3.99
C VAL A 185 23.64 29.69 -3.82
N TYR A 186 24.61 29.49 -4.68
CA TYR A 186 25.48 28.33 -4.67
C TYR A 186 26.93 28.79 -4.81
N MET A 187 27.62 28.99 -3.68
CA MET A 187 28.99 29.39 -3.56
C MET A 187 29.73 28.43 -2.63
N PRO A 188 30.05 27.21 -3.08
CA PRO A 188 30.65 26.19 -2.23
C PRO A 188 32.06 26.56 -1.75
N SER A 189 32.79 27.34 -2.55
CA SER A 189 34.12 27.89 -2.15
C SER A 189 34.05 28.80 -0.92
N ASP A 190 32.97 29.53 -0.77
CA ASP A 190 32.76 30.50 0.31
C ASP A 190 31.90 29.91 1.45
N GLY A 191 31.52 28.64 1.32
CA GLY A 191 30.70 27.97 2.31
C GLY A 191 29.23 28.44 2.34
N ILE A 192 28.79 29.21 1.34
CA ILE A 192 27.43 29.77 1.27
C ILE A 192 26.59 28.94 0.29
N ASN A 193 25.55 28.33 0.79
CA ASN A 193 24.61 27.58 -0.02
C ASN A 193 23.17 27.76 0.50
N TRP A 194 22.28 28.27 -0.34
CA TRP A 194 20.87 28.43 -0.01
C TRP A 194 20.01 27.55 -0.92
N ASN A 195 19.28 26.62 -0.31
CA ASN A 195 18.43 25.66 -1.01
C ASN A 195 16.96 25.87 -0.65
N ILE A 196 16.10 25.86 -1.64
CA ILE A 196 14.64 25.86 -1.50
C ILE A 196 14.12 24.57 -2.14
N SER A 197 13.31 23.82 -1.41
CA SER A 197 12.70 22.57 -1.92
C SER A 197 11.20 22.63 -1.83
N PHE A 198 10.53 22.17 -2.89
CA PHE A 198 9.09 21.99 -2.97
C PHE A 198 8.79 20.52 -3.29
N ASN A 199 7.87 19.94 -2.53
CA ASN A 199 7.40 18.59 -2.77
C ASN A 199 5.90 18.64 -3.02
N ALA A 200 5.44 17.94 -4.05
CA ALA A 200 4.04 17.77 -4.38
C ALA A 200 3.75 16.30 -4.59
N ILE A 201 2.64 15.83 -4.03
CA ILE A 201 2.19 14.45 -4.17
C ILE A 201 0.67 14.44 -4.41
N SER A 202 0.24 13.55 -5.29
CA SER A 202 -1.16 13.26 -5.48
C SER A 202 -1.34 11.76 -5.67
N THR A 203 -2.20 11.17 -4.83
CA THR A 203 -2.51 9.74 -4.86
C THR A 203 -4.00 9.55 -4.93
N ARG A 204 -4.45 8.64 -5.80
CA ARG A 204 -5.85 8.23 -5.94
C ARG A 204 -5.95 6.72 -5.87
N ALA A 205 -6.65 6.23 -4.85
CA ALA A 205 -6.96 4.82 -4.71
C ALA A 205 -8.46 4.59 -4.95
N ARG A 206 -8.78 3.48 -5.60
CA ARG A 206 -10.16 3.06 -5.88
C ARG A 206 -10.29 1.58 -5.69
N TYR A 207 -11.41 1.17 -5.13
CA TYR A 207 -11.81 -0.22 -5.06
C TYR A 207 -12.28 -0.70 -6.43
N ALA A 208 -12.05 -1.98 -6.72
CA ALA A 208 -12.54 -2.67 -7.90
C ALA A 208 -12.82 -4.13 -7.56
N ASP A 209 -13.70 -4.76 -8.34
CA ASP A 209 -14.05 -6.18 -8.19
C ASP A 209 -14.58 -6.53 -6.78
N ILE A 210 -15.22 -5.56 -6.12
CA ILE A 210 -15.77 -5.69 -4.77
C ILE A 210 -16.99 -6.62 -4.75
N GLY A 211 -17.85 -6.52 -5.76
CA GLY A 211 -19.11 -7.27 -5.83
C GLY A 211 -19.95 -7.08 -4.57
N ASP A 212 -20.66 -8.14 -4.18
CA ASP A 212 -21.52 -8.15 -2.99
C ASP A 212 -20.79 -8.53 -1.70
N SER A 213 -19.49 -8.80 -1.75
CA SER A 213 -18.70 -9.29 -0.62
C SER A 213 -18.73 -8.38 0.60
N PHE A 214 -18.92 -7.08 0.39
CA PHE A 214 -18.96 -6.07 1.44
C PHE A 214 -20.36 -5.49 1.69
N SER A 215 -21.41 -6.06 1.12
CA SER A 215 -22.77 -5.55 1.26
C SER A 215 -23.22 -5.47 2.72
N ALA A 216 -22.97 -6.51 3.49
CA ALA A 216 -23.30 -6.55 4.93
C ALA A 216 -22.52 -5.50 5.73
N LEU A 217 -21.26 -5.25 5.39
CA LEU A 217 -20.45 -4.21 6.03
C LEU A 217 -20.96 -2.81 5.67
N ASN A 218 -21.34 -2.58 4.43
CA ASN A 218 -21.96 -1.34 3.98
C ASN A 218 -23.31 -1.08 4.67
N GLU A 219 -24.11 -2.12 4.84
CA GLU A 219 -25.40 -2.01 5.54
C GLU A 219 -25.21 -1.71 7.03
N SER A 220 -24.32 -2.43 7.69
CA SER A 220 -23.95 -2.11 9.08
C SER A 220 -23.47 -0.68 9.24
N GLY A 221 -22.62 -0.23 8.31
CA GLY A 221 -22.15 1.16 8.29
C GLY A 221 -23.23 2.20 8.01
N ARG A 222 -24.28 1.85 7.26
CA ARG A 222 -25.42 2.75 7.01
C ARG A 222 -26.20 3.06 8.28
N ASN A 223 -26.30 2.08 9.16
CA ASN A 223 -27.02 2.18 10.43
C ASN A 223 -26.15 2.71 11.57
N SER A 224 -24.87 2.98 11.33
CA SER A 224 -23.95 3.52 12.32
C SER A 224 -24.03 5.04 12.37
N LEU A 225 -24.02 5.59 13.57
CA LEU A 225 -23.90 7.05 13.79
C LEU A 225 -22.48 7.57 13.57
N VAL A 226 -21.53 6.67 13.44
CA VAL A 226 -20.12 7.01 13.18
C VAL A 226 -19.86 6.89 11.69
N GLY A 227 -19.21 7.88 11.10
CA GLY A 227 -18.80 7.85 9.69
C GLY A 227 -17.95 6.61 9.42
N THR A 228 -18.36 5.80 8.46
CA THR A 228 -17.69 4.55 8.11
C THR A 228 -17.31 4.55 6.63
N THR A 229 -16.25 3.82 6.31
CA THR A 229 -15.87 3.60 4.90
C THR A 229 -16.97 2.82 4.17
N ARG A 230 -17.20 3.17 2.92
CA ARG A 230 -18.11 2.45 2.02
C ARG A 230 -17.29 1.70 0.98
N TYR A 231 -17.68 0.46 0.73
CA TYR A 231 -16.99 -0.44 -0.20
C TYR A 231 -17.86 -0.65 -1.44
N TYR A 232 -17.47 -0.08 -2.55
CA TYR A 232 -18.13 -0.25 -3.85
C TYR A 232 -17.12 0.01 -4.97
N ASP A 233 -17.39 -0.53 -6.13
CA ASP A 233 -16.50 -0.35 -7.28
C ASP A 233 -16.38 1.11 -7.68
N GLY A 234 -15.14 1.57 -7.82
CA GLY A 234 -14.80 2.97 -8.05
C GLY A 234 -14.79 3.84 -6.79
N GLY A 235 -15.21 3.32 -5.63
CA GLY A 235 -15.13 4.02 -4.34
C GLY A 235 -13.71 4.26 -3.88
N SER A 236 -13.51 5.34 -3.13
CA SER A 236 -12.20 5.64 -2.55
C SER A 236 -12.10 5.09 -1.12
N PRO A 237 -10.98 4.40 -0.77
CA PRO A 237 -10.75 3.95 0.60
C PRO A 237 -10.55 5.10 1.60
N THR A 238 -10.24 6.30 1.11
CA THR A 238 -10.03 7.51 1.91
C THR A 238 -11.22 8.46 1.89
N ALA A 239 -12.35 8.07 1.29
CA ALA A 239 -13.55 8.89 1.29
C ALA A 239 -14.12 9.04 2.70
N ILE A 240 -14.39 10.28 3.09
CA ILE A 240 -15.07 10.58 4.35
C ILE A 240 -16.58 10.58 4.10
N TRP A 241 -17.28 9.76 4.84
CA TRP A 241 -18.71 9.65 4.80
C TRP A 241 -19.32 10.27 6.04
N ALA A 242 -20.27 11.16 5.84
CA ALA A 242 -20.98 11.83 6.94
C ALA A 242 -22.47 11.91 6.60
N VAL A 243 -23.30 11.95 7.62
CA VAL A 243 -24.72 12.24 7.48
C VAL A 243 -24.86 13.73 7.18
N ARG A 244 -25.61 14.06 6.14
CA ARG A 244 -25.85 15.45 5.76
C ARG A 244 -26.88 16.04 6.71
N SER A 245 -26.53 17.10 7.43
CA SER A 245 -27.50 17.84 8.22
C SER A 245 -28.54 18.48 7.29
N ALA A 246 -29.80 18.29 7.61
CA ALA A 246 -30.95 18.93 6.96
C ALA A 246 -31.35 20.25 7.67
N GLY A 247 -30.59 20.67 8.69
CA GLY A 247 -30.84 21.86 9.48
C GLY A 247 -31.42 21.56 10.85
N ILE A 248 -32.05 22.56 11.46
CA ILE A 248 -32.67 22.44 12.79
C ILE A 248 -34.20 22.48 12.61
N ASP A 249 -34.89 21.54 13.22
CA ASP A 249 -36.35 21.55 13.29
C ASP A 249 -36.81 22.75 14.09
N PRO A 250 -37.54 23.69 13.50
CA PRO A 250 -37.98 24.92 14.21
C PRO A 250 -38.98 24.65 15.33
N ALA A 251 -39.64 23.48 15.32
CA ALA A 251 -40.63 23.13 16.35
C ALA A 251 -39.99 22.49 17.59
N THR A 252 -38.93 21.73 17.41
CA THR A 252 -38.30 20.96 18.51
C THR A 252 -36.89 21.43 18.85
N GLY A 253 -36.26 22.27 18.01
CA GLY A 253 -34.88 22.72 18.18
C GLY A 253 -33.85 21.60 17.96
N LYS A 254 -34.23 20.43 17.45
CA LYS A 254 -33.36 19.28 17.20
C LYS A 254 -32.77 19.33 15.80
N GLU A 255 -31.56 18.81 15.66
CA GLU A 255 -30.93 18.66 14.38
C GLU A 255 -31.63 17.57 13.55
N LEU A 256 -31.88 17.87 12.27
CA LEU A 256 -32.47 16.96 11.27
C LEU A 256 -31.37 16.37 10.39
N PHE A 257 -31.48 15.10 10.07
CA PHE A 257 -30.56 14.34 9.23
C PHE A 257 -31.25 13.67 8.06
#